data_7e13ea99874137bd5ced7aa89159c03c
#
_entry.id   7e13ea99874137bd5ced7aa89159c03c
#
_cell.length_a   1.000
_cell.length_b   1.000
_cell.length_c   1.000
_cell.angle_alpha   90.00
_cell.angle_beta   90.00
_cell.angle_gamma   90.00
#
_symmetry.space_group_name_H-M   'P 1'
#
loop_
_entity.id
_entity.type
_entity.pdbx_description
1 polymer ?
#
loop_
_entity_poly.entity_id
_entity_poly.type
_entity_poly.pdbx_seq_one_letter_code
_entity_poly.pdbx_strand_id
1 'polypeptide(L)'
;MIGVAATRVENRVFAALGLQKSDISFDSCESVEYGGVLFLLPFLLANGLLSYKKYYSQRHSGYYDFDSVILTLAFMYLCRIKSVEQLKHYSPGEMGKLLGLDRIPEARCLRGIIKELSIQERACEWNAYLSEDWIDHEDTSIYYIDGHVQVYHGHLANLGKKHVSRQKLCLPGMIEFWVNNADGLPYFYVTGQVNEKLQEMITTQLAPRLLELTNGKVSQQELDTDELLPRFTLVFDREAYSPSFFRHLWESFRIAVITYRKNVKDKWDEKDFSAYDVDTEVETTMYLCEKDVELNGVKMREVRRLTETGHQTSVITTNYKLSTILIALYMFSRWTQENFFRYMRQEYDIDRIIQYGVDEIDKTTMVVNQEYSNLTQRLKKLREKKARHQAKLYALVTENIKGEMEQTGKNIEKQLCFRQEIELFEAEEQEILAQRKQQPYRISIDKMPEHSRYNKLKTESKHLQNIIKIICYRAETAIANLLTAHYRKGSNEIRALVKSIIFTKADIYPDYKSNILTLRLNSLATPRDNMAINEICQTLNDYEAVFPGTKLKLVLKTATVTPARDQEV
;
A
#
# COMPACT_ATOMS: atom_id res chain seq x y z
N MET A 1 -9.54 -35.29 6.21
CA MET A 1 -10.82 -34.56 6.11
C MET A 1 -11.65 -35.25 5.03
N ILE A 2 -12.80 -35.76 5.35
CA ILE A 2 -13.75 -36.28 4.36
C ILE A 2 -14.23 -35.08 3.57
N GLY A 3 -13.95 -35.06 2.27
CA GLY A 3 -14.35 -33.92 1.42
C GLY A 3 -15.87 -33.77 1.44
N VAL A 4 -16.35 -32.53 1.52
CA VAL A 4 -17.78 -32.24 1.38
C VAL A 4 -18.20 -32.69 -0.03
N ALA A 5 -19.18 -33.56 -0.11
CA ALA A 5 -19.68 -34.10 -1.37
C ALA A 5 -20.26 -32.93 -2.21
N ALA A 6 -19.96 -32.89 -3.51
CA ALA A 6 -20.62 -31.99 -4.43
C ALA A 6 -22.08 -32.43 -4.57
N THR A 7 -23.02 -31.48 -4.41
CA THR A 7 -24.46 -31.79 -4.51
C THR A 7 -24.98 -31.58 -5.94
N ARG A 8 -24.33 -30.75 -6.77
CA ARG A 8 -24.71 -30.46 -8.17
C ARG A 8 -23.89 -31.31 -9.14
N VAL A 9 -24.00 -32.64 -9.02
CA VAL A 9 -23.17 -33.59 -9.77
C VAL A 9 -23.42 -33.51 -11.28
N GLU A 10 -24.68 -33.43 -11.71
CA GLU A 10 -25.06 -33.34 -13.10
C GLU A 10 -24.46 -32.10 -13.78
N ASN A 11 -24.57 -30.91 -13.14
CA ASN A 11 -23.99 -29.67 -13.65
C ASN A 11 -22.47 -29.80 -13.81
N ARG A 12 -21.79 -30.52 -12.92
CA ARG A 12 -20.34 -30.76 -12.99
C ARG A 12 -19.97 -31.67 -14.15
N VAL A 13 -20.79 -32.68 -14.44
CA VAL A 13 -20.63 -33.56 -15.60
C VAL A 13 -20.81 -32.77 -16.89
N PHE A 14 -21.85 -31.97 -17.00
CA PHE A 14 -22.06 -31.09 -18.16
C PHE A 14 -20.93 -30.08 -18.35
N ALA A 15 -20.44 -29.49 -17.27
CA ALA A 15 -19.29 -28.59 -17.31
C ALA A 15 -18.01 -29.30 -17.77
N ALA A 16 -17.78 -30.55 -17.34
CA ALA A 16 -16.65 -31.36 -17.78
C ALA A 16 -16.72 -31.68 -19.29
N LEU A 17 -17.93 -31.76 -19.84
CA LEU A 17 -18.18 -31.94 -21.28
C LEU A 17 -18.17 -30.62 -22.07
N GLY A 18 -17.95 -29.48 -21.40
CA GLY A 18 -17.98 -28.16 -22.03
C GLY A 18 -19.37 -27.65 -22.42
N LEU A 19 -20.43 -28.30 -21.91
CA LEU A 19 -21.82 -27.99 -22.28
C LEU A 19 -22.46 -26.93 -21.37
N GLN A 20 -22.01 -26.78 -20.14
CA GLN A 20 -22.58 -25.84 -19.18
C GLN A 20 -21.51 -25.39 -18.16
N LYS A 21 -21.63 -24.16 -17.64
CA LYS A 21 -20.85 -23.66 -16.49
C LYS A 21 -21.64 -23.81 -15.19
N SER A 22 -21.01 -23.42 -14.07
CA SER A 22 -21.71 -23.39 -12.78
C SER A 22 -22.96 -22.51 -12.86
N ASP A 23 -24.08 -23.08 -12.48
CA ASP A 23 -25.33 -22.37 -12.33
C ASP A 23 -25.39 -21.74 -10.94
N ILE A 24 -25.53 -20.42 -10.88
CA ILE A 24 -25.66 -19.67 -9.63
C ILE A 24 -27.13 -19.73 -9.22
N SER A 25 -27.39 -20.46 -8.14
CA SER A 25 -28.73 -20.64 -7.58
C SER A 25 -28.67 -20.64 -6.06
N PHE A 26 -29.44 -19.77 -5.45
CA PHE A 26 -29.56 -19.68 -4.01
C PHE A 26 -30.68 -20.55 -3.47
N ASP A 27 -30.43 -21.23 -2.38
CA ASP A 27 -31.44 -21.88 -1.55
C ASP A 27 -31.70 -21.03 -0.30
N SER A 28 -32.91 -21.13 0.27
CA SER A 28 -33.19 -20.50 1.57
C SER A 28 -32.30 -21.12 2.65
N CYS A 29 -31.48 -20.31 3.27
CA CYS A 29 -30.53 -20.73 4.29
C CYS A 29 -30.56 -19.76 5.47
N GLU A 30 -30.48 -20.29 6.69
CA GLU A 30 -30.39 -19.50 7.91
C GLU A 30 -28.98 -19.55 8.50
N SER A 31 -28.59 -18.47 9.15
CA SER A 31 -27.33 -18.36 9.90
C SER A 31 -26.08 -18.76 9.09
N VAL A 32 -26.00 -18.36 7.84
CA VAL A 32 -24.85 -18.63 6.96
C VAL A 32 -23.63 -17.91 7.51
N GLU A 33 -22.53 -18.66 7.72
CA GLU A 33 -21.27 -18.12 8.20
C GLU A 33 -20.74 -17.04 7.26
N TYR A 34 -20.27 -15.93 7.83
CA TYR A 34 -19.78 -14.75 7.08
C TYR A 34 -20.84 -14.10 6.17
N GLY A 35 -22.14 -14.35 6.40
CA GLY A 35 -23.21 -13.83 5.55
C GLY A 35 -23.19 -12.31 5.41
N GLY A 36 -22.71 -11.60 6.41
CA GLY A 36 -22.55 -10.15 6.40
C GLY A 36 -21.57 -9.61 5.33
N VAL A 37 -20.70 -10.47 4.76
CA VAL A 37 -19.82 -10.06 3.63
C VAL A 37 -20.63 -9.59 2.42
N LEU A 38 -21.85 -10.10 2.26
CA LEU A 38 -22.75 -9.74 1.17
C LEU A 38 -23.23 -8.28 1.25
N PHE A 39 -23.16 -7.63 2.42
CA PHE A 39 -23.42 -6.20 2.58
C PHE A 39 -22.38 -5.31 1.87
N LEU A 40 -21.20 -5.86 1.56
CA LEU A 40 -20.16 -5.16 0.82
C LEU A 40 -20.28 -5.38 -0.71
N LEU A 41 -21.14 -6.29 -1.17
CA LEU A 41 -21.27 -6.60 -2.58
C LEU A 41 -21.62 -5.37 -3.45
N PRO A 42 -22.58 -4.49 -3.06
CA PRO A 42 -22.86 -3.28 -3.83
C PRO A 42 -21.60 -2.42 -4.07
N PHE A 43 -20.76 -2.25 -3.05
CA PHE A 43 -19.53 -1.46 -3.15
C PHE A 43 -18.43 -2.17 -3.93
N LEU A 44 -18.33 -3.50 -3.87
CA LEU A 44 -17.43 -4.26 -4.72
C LEU A 44 -17.77 -4.05 -6.20
N LEU A 45 -19.05 -4.08 -6.54
CA LEU A 45 -19.53 -3.87 -7.91
C LEU A 45 -19.32 -2.42 -8.36
N ALA A 46 -19.65 -1.46 -7.51
CA ALA A 46 -19.43 -0.04 -7.77
C ALA A 46 -17.94 0.32 -7.94
N ASN A 47 -17.04 -0.35 -7.22
CA ASN A 47 -15.59 -0.21 -7.41
C ASN A 47 -15.03 -1.07 -8.56
N GLY A 48 -15.88 -1.60 -9.43
CA GLY A 48 -15.49 -2.22 -10.69
C GLY A 48 -14.97 -3.65 -10.58
N LEU A 49 -15.34 -4.44 -9.55
CA LEU A 49 -14.84 -5.81 -9.36
C LEU A 49 -15.02 -6.69 -10.61
N LEU A 50 -16.12 -6.52 -11.37
CA LEU A 50 -16.40 -7.32 -12.56
C LEU A 50 -15.97 -6.67 -13.88
N SER A 51 -15.34 -5.51 -13.85
CA SER A 51 -14.81 -4.83 -15.05
C SER A 51 -13.62 -5.58 -15.69
N TYR A 52 -13.01 -6.53 -14.97
CA TYR A 52 -11.97 -7.41 -15.51
C TYR A 52 -12.40 -8.08 -16.83
N LYS A 53 -13.71 -8.29 -17.05
CA LYS A 53 -14.28 -8.88 -18.28
C LYS A 53 -13.92 -8.13 -19.55
N LYS A 54 -13.57 -6.85 -19.44
CA LYS A 54 -13.13 -6.02 -20.57
C LYS A 54 -11.72 -6.40 -21.04
N TYR A 55 -10.93 -7.02 -20.17
CA TYR A 55 -9.50 -7.26 -20.38
C TYR A 55 -9.14 -8.74 -20.48
N TYR A 56 -9.84 -9.58 -19.75
CA TYR A 56 -9.57 -11.01 -19.70
C TYR A 56 -10.52 -11.78 -20.59
N SER A 57 -9.96 -12.66 -21.43
CA SER A 57 -10.74 -13.61 -22.21
C SER A 57 -11.49 -14.55 -21.30
N GLN A 58 -12.72 -14.90 -21.69
CA GLN A 58 -13.53 -15.84 -20.91
C GLN A 58 -12.91 -17.24 -20.91
N ARG A 59 -13.12 -17.94 -19.81
CA ARG A 59 -12.73 -19.34 -19.68
C ARG A 59 -13.63 -20.22 -20.52
N HIS A 60 -13.03 -21.07 -21.36
CA HIS A 60 -13.78 -21.96 -22.26
C HIS A 60 -14.17 -23.29 -21.61
N SER A 61 -13.45 -23.76 -20.58
CA SER A 61 -13.65 -25.05 -19.96
C SER A 61 -13.67 -24.97 -18.43
N GLY A 62 -14.33 -25.93 -17.80
CA GLY A 62 -14.40 -26.10 -16.33
C GLY A 62 -15.70 -25.57 -15.72
N TYR A 63 -16.00 -26.06 -14.52
CA TYR A 63 -17.25 -25.82 -13.81
C TYR A 63 -17.37 -24.34 -13.36
N TYR A 64 -16.32 -23.78 -12.74
CA TYR A 64 -16.35 -22.40 -12.27
C TYR A 64 -15.97 -21.43 -13.37
N ASP A 65 -16.77 -20.40 -13.57
CA ASP A 65 -16.45 -19.25 -14.41
C ASP A 65 -15.52 -18.26 -13.66
N PHE A 66 -15.06 -17.25 -14.37
CA PHE A 66 -14.20 -16.24 -13.74
C PHE A 66 -14.96 -15.36 -12.74
N ASP A 67 -16.25 -15.08 -12.94
CA ASP A 67 -17.03 -14.30 -11.98
C ASP A 67 -17.09 -14.98 -10.62
N SER A 68 -17.40 -16.28 -10.58
CA SER A 68 -17.41 -17.08 -9.36
C SER A 68 -16.05 -17.08 -8.67
N VAL A 69 -14.97 -17.10 -9.45
CA VAL A 69 -13.59 -17.08 -8.92
C VAL A 69 -13.22 -15.70 -8.36
N ILE A 70 -13.49 -14.63 -9.09
CA ILE A 70 -13.20 -13.26 -8.66
C ILE A 70 -14.01 -12.90 -7.40
N LEU A 71 -15.29 -13.27 -7.36
CA LEU A 71 -16.13 -13.13 -6.16
C LEU A 71 -15.60 -13.97 -4.99
N THR A 72 -15.19 -15.23 -5.26
CA THR A 72 -14.58 -16.09 -4.22
C THR A 72 -13.33 -15.40 -3.63
N LEU A 73 -12.46 -14.84 -4.47
CA LEU A 73 -11.26 -14.13 -4.02
C LEU A 73 -11.61 -12.87 -3.22
N ALA A 74 -12.57 -12.07 -3.68
CA ALA A 74 -13.00 -10.88 -2.97
C ALA A 74 -13.59 -11.21 -1.59
N PHE A 75 -14.51 -12.17 -1.51
CA PHE A 75 -15.11 -12.59 -0.22
C PHE A 75 -14.07 -13.25 0.69
N MET A 76 -13.16 -14.05 0.13
CA MET A 76 -12.03 -14.60 0.88
C MET A 76 -11.21 -13.49 1.55
N TYR A 77 -10.82 -12.45 0.80
CA TYR A 77 -10.03 -11.35 1.37
C TYR A 77 -10.82 -10.53 2.39
N LEU A 78 -12.08 -10.22 2.14
CA LEU A 78 -12.96 -9.53 3.10
C LEU A 78 -13.14 -10.36 4.38
N CYS A 79 -13.23 -11.68 4.29
CA CYS A 79 -13.26 -12.58 5.43
C CYS A 79 -11.87 -12.83 6.06
N ARG A 80 -10.84 -12.05 5.70
CA ARG A 80 -9.46 -12.15 6.22
C ARG A 80 -8.78 -13.48 5.96
N ILE A 81 -9.24 -14.21 4.95
CA ILE A 81 -8.55 -15.39 4.42
C ILE A 81 -7.48 -14.90 3.46
N LYS A 82 -6.28 -14.70 3.98
CA LYS A 82 -5.19 -13.93 3.33
C LYS A 82 -4.52 -14.66 2.17
N SER A 83 -4.76 -15.96 2.02
CA SER A 83 -4.22 -16.75 0.92
C SER A 83 -5.11 -17.92 0.56
N VAL A 84 -5.03 -18.33 -0.68
CA VAL A 84 -5.75 -19.49 -1.21
C VAL A 84 -5.48 -20.77 -0.39
N GLU A 85 -4.28 -20.91 0.15
CA GLU A 85 -3.89 -22.06 0.97
C GLU A 85 -4.65 -22.13 2.31
N GLN A 86 -5.10 -20.99 2.83
CA GLN A 86 -5.86 -20.95 4.07
C GLN A 86 -7.30 -21.44 3.89
N LEU A 87 -7.83 -21.47 2.66
CA LEU A 87 -9.18 -21.99 2.39
C LEU A 87 -9.38 -23.43 2.86
N LYS A 88 -8.32 -24.23 2.98
CA LYS A 88 -8.39 -25.58 3.53
C LYS A 88 -8.93 -25.65 4.97
N HIS A 89 -8.92 -24.53 5.70
CA HIS A 89 -9.41 -24.45 7.09
C HIS A 89 -10.88 -24.02 7.17
N TYR A 90 -11.52 -23.72 6.04
CA TYR A 90 -12.89 -23.25 5.95
C TYR A 90 -13.77 -24.28 5.24
N SER A 91 -15.05 -24.28 5.57
CA SER A 91 -16.01 -25.16 4.89
C SER A 91 -16.29 -24.66 3.47
N PRO A 92 -15.94 -25.44 2.41
CA PRO A 92 -16.19 -24.99 1.04
C PRO A 92 -17.68 -24.83 0.74
N GLY A 93 -18.55 -25.62 1.37
CA GLY A 93 -20.01 -25.53 1.21
C GLY A 93 -20.59 -24.28 1.86
N GLU A 94 -20.14 -23.92 3.09
CA GLU A 94 -20.59 -22.68 3.75
C GLU A 94 -20.21 -21.45 2.94
N MET A 95 -18.96 -21.38 2.46
CA MET A 95 -18.54 -20.31 1.55
C MET A 95 -19.30 -20.35 0.21
N GLY A 96 -19.68 -21.54 -0.27
CA GLY A 96 -20.48 -21.70 -1.49
C GLY A 96 -21.86 -21.05 -1.38
N LYS A 97 -22.52 -21.12 -0.22
CA LYS A 97 -23.82 -20.48 0.03
C LYS A 97 -23.79 -18.97 -0.25
N LEU A 98 -22.67 -18.30 0.05
CA LEU A 98 -22.49 -16.87 -0.21
C LEU A 98 -22.47 -16.51 -1.70
N LEU A 99 -22.21 -17.49 -2.54
CA LEU A 99 -22.08 -17.35 -3.99
C LEU A 99 -23.22 -18.02 -4.78
N GLY A 100 -24.21 -18.59 -4.09
CA GLY A 100 -25.25 -19.41 -4.74
C GLY A 100 -24.69 -20.69 -5.39
N LEU A 101 -23.59 -21.21 -4.86
CA LEU A 101 -22.93 -22.44 -5.29
C LEU A 101 -23.04 -23.52 -4.24
N ASP A 102 -22.98 -24.79 -4.64
CA ASP A 102 -22.91 -25.93 -3.72
C ASP A 102 -21.61 -25.90 -2.90
N ARG A 103 -20.52 -25.42 -3.49
CA ARG A 103 -19.21 -25.24 -2.86
C ARG A 103 -18.32 -24.29 -3.68
N ILE A 104 -17.41 -23.60 -3.01
CA ILE A 104 -16.36 -22.81 -3.68
C ILE A 104 -15.29 -23.71 -4.32
N PRO A 105 -14.47 -23.18 -5.28
CA PRO A 105 -13.32 -23.89 -5.81
C PRO A 105 -12.34 -24.29 -4.70
N GLU A 106 -11.82 -25.52 -4.78
CA GLU A 106 -10.71 -25.92 -3.91
C GLU A 106 -9.44 -25.14 -4.21
N ALA A 107 -8.53 -25.02 -3.23
CA ALA A 107 -7.28 -24.27 -3.35
C ALA A 107 -6.47 -24.65 -4.59
N ARG A 108 -6.42 -25.93 -4.97
CA ARG A 108 -5.74 -26.39 -6.19
C ARG A 108 -6.41 -25.87 -7.46
N CYS A 109 -7.74 -25.93 -7.52
CA CYS A 109 -8.52 -25.43 -8.65
C CYS A 109 -8.36 -23.91 -8.77
N LEU A 110 -8.50 -23.18 -7.66
CA LEU A 110 -8.38 -21.74 -7.61
C LEU A 110 -6.99 -21.25 -8.07
N ARG A 111 -5.92 -21.90 -7.63
CA ARG A 111 -4.55 -21.62 -8.13
C ARG A 111 -4.42 -21.84 -9.64
N GLY A 112 -5.04 -22.91 -10.16
CA GLY A 112 -5.04 -23.18 -11.60
C GLY A 112 -5.69 -22.04 -12.38
N ILE A 113 -6.84 -21.55 -11.92
CA ILE A 113 -7.59 -20.47 -12.58
C ILE A 113 -6.87 -19.11 -12.43
N ILE A 114 -6.30 -18.81 -11.25
CA ILE A 114 -5.45 -17.62 -11.08
C ILE A 114 -4.26 -17.65 -12.04
N LYS A 115 -3.66 -18.83 -12.27
CA LYS A 115 -2.58 -18.98 -13.27
C LYS A 115 -3.08 -18.74 -14.69
N GLU A 116 -4.25 -19.25 -15.07
CA GLU A 116 -4.88 -19.00 -16.38
C GLU A 116 -5.09 -17.50 -16.62
N LEU A 117 -5.57 -16.76 -15.61
CA LEU A 117 -5.71 -15.31 -15.67
C LEU A 117 -4.33 -14.63 -15.78
N SER A 118 -3.38 -15.05 -14.97
CA SER A 118 -2.05 -14.44 -14.93
C SER A 118 -1.25 -14.62 -16.23
N ILE A 119 -1.46 -15.70 -16.98
CA ILE A 119 -0.82 -15.92 -18.29
C ILE A 119 -1.27 -14.89 -19.33
N GLN A 120 -2.45 -14.31 -19.18
CA GLN A 120 -2.98 -13.29 -20.08
C GLN A 120 -2.29 -11.92 -19.91
N GLU A 121 -1.60 -11.67 -18.81
CA GLU A 121 -0.81 -10.46 -18.52
C GLU A 121 -1.63 -9.15 -18.66
N ARG A 122 -2.87 -9.13 -18.14
CA ARG A 122 -3.81 -8.01 -18.24
C ARG A 122 -4.06 -7.22 -16.95
N ALA A 123 -3.38 -7.57 -15.87
CA ALA A 123 -3.62 -6.91 -14.58
C ALA A 123 -3.30 -5.41 -14.62
N CYS A 124 -2.24 -5.03 -15.32
CA CYS A 124 -1.87 -3.61 -15.44
C CYS A 124 -2.93 -2.79 -16.19
N GLU A 125 -3.47 -3.32 -17.28
CA GLU A 125 -4.52 -2.67 -18.07
C GLU A 125 -5.82 -2.56 -17.28
N TRP A 126 -6.21 -3.64 -16.58
CA TRP A 126 -7.38 -3.61 -15.70
C TRP A 126 -7.22 -2.58 -14.58
N ASN A 127 -6.06 -2.53 -13.93
CA ASN A 127 -5.81 -1.54 -12.90
C ASN A 127 -5.79 -0.09 -13.46
N ALA A 128 -5.31 0.12 -14.68
CA ALA A 128 -5.35 1.43 -15.33
C ALA A 128 -6.80 1.91 -15.51
N TYR A 129 -7.65 1.06 -16.07
CA TYR A 129 -9.07 1.36 -16.23
C TYR A 129 -9.78 1.70 -14.91
N LEU A 130 -9.53 0.89 -13.85
CA LEU A 130 -10.10 1.15 -12.54
C LEU A 130 -9.59 2.47 -11.95
N SER A 131 -8.30 2.77 -12.13
CA SER A 131 -7.69 4.00 -11.62
C SER A 131 -8.25 5.24 -12.32
N GLU A 132 -8.48 5.18 -13.62
CA GLU A 132 -9.12 6.23 -14.39
C GLU A 132 -10.54 6.50 -13.89
N ASP A 133 -11.36 5.45 -13.78
CA ASP A 133 -12.72 5.53 -13.26
C ASP A 133 -12.77 6.13 -11.85
N TRP A 134 -11.90 5.70 -10.95
CA TRP A 134 -11.84 6.25 -9.59
C TRP A 134 -11.36 7.71 -9.55
N ILE A 135 -10.34 8.07 -10.34
CA ILE A 135 -9.83 9.43 -10.44
C ILE A 135 -10.87 10.37 -11.04
N ASP A 136 -11.64 9.93 -12.02
CA ASP A 136 -12.67 10.77 -12.65
C ASP A 136 -13.82 11.11 -11.71
N HIS A 137 -14.16 10.17 -10.80
CA HIS A 137 -15.20 10.38 -9.80
C HIS A 137 -14.72 11.10 -8.53
N GLU A 138 -13.41 11.28 -8.35
CA GLU A 138 -12.83 11.96 -7.19
C GLU A 138 -12.30 13.35 -7.61
N ASP A 139 -12.74 14.38 -6.90
CA ASP A 139 -12.22 15.75 -7.09
C ASP A 139 -10.91 15.93 -6.31
N THR A 140 -9.83 15.32 -6.83
CA THR A 140 -8.49 15.43 -6.24
C THR A 140 -7.44 15.79 -7.27
N SER A 141 -6.51 16.64 -6.83
CA SER A 141 -5.28 16.97 -7.56
C SER A 141 -4.02 16.67 -6.73
N ILE A 142 -4.19 15.92 -5.62
CA ILE A 142 -3.11 15.60 -4.67
C ILE A 142 -2.91 14.09 -4.64
N TYR A 143 -1.68 13.65 -4.99
CA TYR A 143 -1.32 12.24 -5.03
C TYR A 143 -0.14 11.94 -4.12
N TYR A 144 -0.31 11.01 -3.22
CA TYR A 144 0.72 10.54 -2.29
C TYR A 144 1.49 9.40 -2.92
N ILE A 145 2.82 9.47 -2.85
CA ILE A 145 3.68 8.41 -3.35
C ILE A 145 4.56 7.91 -2.21
N ASP A 146 4.54 6.59 -2.00
CA ASP A 146 5.44 5.93 -1.05
C ASP A 146 5.92 4.58 -1.57
N GLY A 147 7.14 4.22 -1.18
CA GLY A 147 7.77 2.97 -1.54
C GLY A 147 7.59 1.91 -0.45
N HIS A 148 6.95 0.79 -0.78
CA HIS A 148 6.72 -0.32 0.13
C HIS A 148 7.60 -1.52 -0.19
N VAL A 149 8.57 -1.83 0.68
CA VAL A 149 9.49 -2.96 0.50
C VAL A 149 8.85 -4.25 0.97
N GLN A 150 8.85 -5.24 0.08
CA GLN A 150 8.39 -6.60 0.33
C GLN A 150 9.58 -7.56 0.39
N VAL A 151 9.66 -8.30 1.49
CA VAL A 151 10.75 -9.24 1.73
C VAL A 151 10.45 -10.57 1.05
N TYR A 152 11.43 -11.08 0.32
CA TYR A 152 11.36 -12.39 -0.30
C TYR A 152 12.01 -13.44 0.59
N HIS A 153 11.23 -14.43 1.01
CA HIS A 153 11.69 -15.55 1.84
C HIS A 153 11.91 -16.84 1.04
N GLY A 154 11.72 -16.80 -0.29
CA GLY A 154 11.91 -17.96 -1.16
C GLY A 154 13.39 -18.17 -1.56
N HIS A 155 13.64 -19.28 -2.25
CA HIS A 155 14.99 -19.67 -2.69
C HIS A 155 15.13 -19.73 -4.23
N LEU A 156 14.05 -19.49 -4.99
CA LEU A 156 14.03 -19.62 -6.45
C LEU A 156 14.59 -18.41 -7.19
N ALA A 157 14.56 -17.23 -6.57
CA ALA A 157 15.04 -16.00 -7.18
C ALA A 157 16.21 -15.40 -6.40
N ASN A 158 17.21 -14.92 -7.11
CA ASN A 158 18.27 -14.10 -6.55
C ASN A 158 17.88 -12.62 -6.69
N LEU A 159 17.36 -12.01 -5.63
CA LEU A 159 16.87 -10.63 -5.63
C LEU A 159 17.88 -9.69 -4.97
N GLY A 160 17.87 -8.42 -5.40
CA GLY A 160 18.62 -7.37 -4.72
C GLY A 160 18.22 -7.25 -3.24
N LYS A 161 19.16 -6.79 -2.38
CA LYS A 161 18.94 -6.61 -0.94
C LYS A 161 18.82 -5.13 -0.59
N LYS A 162 17.86 -4.78 0.27
CA LYS A 162 17.69 -3.44 0.85
C LYS A 162 17.55 -3.54 2.38
N HIS A 163 17.96 -2.49 3.08
CA HIS A 163 17.71 -2.39 4.50
C HIS A 163 16.22 -2.22 4.77
N VAL A 164 15.65 -3.17 5.48
CA VAL A 164 14.25 -3.16 5.91
C VAL A 164 14.18 -2.61 7.32
N SER A 165 13.77 -1.37 7.48
CA SER A 165 13.77 -0.65 8.77
C SER A 165 13.00 -1.38 9.86
N ARG A 166 11.90 -2.03 9.51
CA ARG A 166 11.06 -2.82 10.44
C ARG A 166 11.80 -4.02 11.04
N GLN A 167 12.68 -4.65 10.26
CA GLN A 167 13.43 -5.85 10.66
C GLN A 167 14.89 -5.53 11.01
N LYS A 168 15.33 -4.28 10.77
CA LYS A 168 16.71 -3.81 10.99
C LYS A 168 17.77 -4.69 10.27
N LEU A 169 17.39 -5.32 9.16
CA LEU A 169 18.22 -6.24 8.38
C LEU A 169 18.23 -5.84 6.90
N CYS A 170 19.31 -6.18 6.18
CA CYS A 170 19.36 -6.14 4.72
C CYS A 170 18.85 -7.45 4.15
N LEU A 171 17.65 -7.43 3.56
CA LEU A 171 16.97 -8.62 3.07
C LEU A 171 16.70 -8.52 1.56
N PRO A 172 16.66 -9.67 0.85
CA PRO A 172 16.26 -9.70 -0.54
C PRO A 172 14.78 -9.38 -0.67
N GLY A 173 14.40 -8.70 -1.74
CA GLY A 173 13.01 -8.35 -1.94
C GLY A 173 12.74 -7.56 -3.21
N MET A 174 11.54 -7.03 -3.27
CA MET A 174 11.07 -6.12 -4.30
C MET A 174 10.46 -4.89 -3.64
N ILE A 175 10.27 -3.81 -4.39
CA ILE A 175 9.61 -2.60 -3.91
C ILE A 175 8.38 -2.33 -4.77
N GLU A 176 7.30 -1.94 -4.14
CA GLU A 176 6.12 -1.41 -4.81
C GLU A 176 5.99 0.06 -4.48
N PHE A 177 5.87 0.90 -5.49
CA PHE A 177 5.63 2.33 -5.36
C PHE A 177 4.14 2.58 -5.55
N TRP A 178 3.48 2.94 -4.48
CA TRP A 178 2.03 3.11 -4.41
C TRP A 178 1.63 4.55 -4.60
N VAL A 179 0.51 4.75 -5.30
CA VAL A 179 -0.14 6.05 -5.49
C VAL A 179 -1.50 6.02 -4.82
N ASN A 180 -1.69 6.92 -3.86
CA ASN A 180 -2.93 7.06 -3.08
C ASN A 180 -3.43 8.50 -3.16
N ASN A 181 -4.72 8.72 -2.89
CA ASN A 181 -5.26 10.06 -2.65
C ASN A 181 -4.97 10.56 -1.22
N ALA A 182 -5.47 11.75 -0.88
CA ALA A 182 -5.31 12.36 0.44
C ALA A 182 -5.97 11.55 1.56
N ASP A 183 -7.03 10.81 1.27
CA ASP A 183 -7.75 9.98 2.24
C ASP A 183 -7.11 8.60 2.43
N GLY A 184 -5.99 8.33 1.74
CA GLY A 184 -5.28 7.06 1.77
C GLY A 184 -5.89 5.98 0.86
N LEU A 185 -6.83 6.32 -0.02
CA LEU A 185 -7.38 5.38 -1.00
C LEU A 185 -6.38 5.12 -2.12
N PRO A 186 -6.00 3.87 -2.39
CA PRO A 186 -5.05 3.53 -3.43
C PRO A 186 -5.69 3.57 -4.81
N TYR A 187 -4.94 4.07 -5.79
CA TYR A 187 -5.27 3.98 -7.21
C TYR A 187 -4.53 2.83 -7.87
N PHE A 188 -3.21 2.89 -7.84
CA PHE A 188 -2.35 1.88 -8.46
C PHE A 188 -0.99 1.82 -7.76
N TYR A 189 -0.22 0.83 -8.16
CA TYR A 189 1.18 0.76 -7.80
C TYR A 189 2.01 0.26 -8.97
N VAL A 190 3.31 0.54 -8.91
CA VAL A 190 4.29 0.05 -9.86
C VAL A 190 5.34 -0.75 -9.10
N THR A 191 5.68 -1.91 -9.63
CA THR A 191 6.69 -2.78 -9.04
C THR A 191 8.07 -2.44 -9.59
N GLY A 192 9.01 -2.21 -8.69
CA GLY A 192 10.40 -1.96 -9.02
C GLY A 192 11.35 -2.96 -8.38
N GLN A 193 12.61 -2.95 -8.84
CA GLN A 193 13.70 -3.62 -8.17
C GLN A 193 13.97 -2.92 -6.83
N VAL A 194 14.38 -3.68 -5.82
CA VAL A 194 14.56 -3.15 -4.46
C VAL A 194 15.55 -1.99 -4.36
N ASN A 195 16.45 -1.85 -5.32
CA ASN A 195 17.47 -0.80 -5.39
C ASN A 195 17.09 0.40 -6.28
N GLU A 196 15.93 0.39 -6.89
CA GLU A 196 15.44 1.52 -7.68
C GLU A 196 15.17 2.74 -6.81
N LYS A 197 15.47 3.91 -7.34
CA LYS A 197 15.28 5.18 -6.63
C LYS A 197 13.88 5.70 -6.89
N LEU A 198 13.25 6.24 -5.85
CA LEU A 198 11.92 6.84 -5.96
C LEU A 198 11.88 7.96 -7.03
N GLN A 199 12.92 8.81 -7.15
CA GLN A 199 12.97 9.84 -8.19
C GLN A 199 12.90 9.28 -9.60
N GLU A 200 13.65 8.20 -9.86
CA GLU A 200 13.68 7.51 -11.16
C GLU A 200 12.32 6.89 -11.48
N MET A 201 11.70 6.25 -10.49
CA MET A 201 10.36 5.67 -10.65
C MET A 201 9.27 6.72 -10.87
N ILE A 202 9.36 7.86 -10.16
CA ILE A 202 8.43 8.97 -10.40
C ILE A 202 8.57 9.46 -11.84
N THR A 203 9.79 9.72 -12.32
CA THR A 203 10.02 10.28 -13.66
C THR A 203 9.64 9.33 -14.78
N THR A 204 9.97 8.02 -14.64
CA THR A 204 9.87 7.05 -15.74
C THR A 204 8.54 6.30 -15.79
N GLN A 205 7.83 6.17 -14.68
CA GLN A 205 6.64 5.32 -14.60
C GLN A 205 5.45 6.00 -13.93
N LEU A 206 5.62 6.59 -12.73
CA LEU A 206 4.48 7.08 -11.95
C LEU A 206 3.89 8.37 -12.52
N ALA A 207 4.74 9.38 -12.80
CA ALA A 207 4.28 10.65 -13.36
C ALA A 207 3.70 10.49 -14.78
N PRO A 208 4.34 9.76 -15.72
CA PRO A 208 3.72 9.49 -17.02
C PRO A 208 2.35 8.83 -16.92
N ARG A 209 2.22 7.81 -16.06
CA ARG A 209 0.93 7.14 -15.85
C ARG A 209 -0.11 8.07 -15.22
N LEU A 210 0.25 8.89 -14.24
CA LEU A 210 -0.67 9.88 -13.66
C LEU A 210 -1.09 10.93 -14.69
N LEU A 211 -0.17 11.41 -15.55
CA LEU A 211 -0.50 12.35 -16.62
C LEU A 211 -1.51 11.75 -17.62
N GLU A 212 -1.39 10.48 -17.93
CA GLU A 212 -2.36 9.76 -18.76
C GLU A 212 -3.72 9.66 -18.08
N LEU A 213 -3.75 9.19 -16.82
CA LEU A 213 -4.98 8.98 -16.04
C LEU A 213 -5.69 10.30 -15.68
N THR A 214 -4.98 11.41 -15.59
CA THR A 214 -5.55 12.74 -15.26
C THR A 214 -5.70 13.63 -16.50
N ASN A 215 -5.56 13.05 -17.69
CA ASN A 215 -5.66 13.81 -18.93
C ASN A 215 -7.05 14.47 -19.05
N GLY A 216 -7.05 15.79 -19.28
CA GLY A 216 -8.29 16.58 -19.38
C GLY A 216 -8.79 17.20 -18.07
N LYS A 217 -8.26 16.83 -16.88
CA LYS A 217 -8.64 17.49 -15.61
C LYS A 217 -8.16 18.96 -15.55
N VAL A 218 -7.00 19.24 -16.14
CA VAL A 218 -6.49 20.60 -16.33
C VAL A 218 -6.15 20.77 -17.80
N SER A 219 -6.84 21.68 -18.48
CA SER A 219 -6.62 21.93 -19.91
C SER A 219 -5.32 22.66 -20.18
N GLN A 220 -4.78 22.53 -21.40
CA GLN A 220 -3.60 23.27 -21.81
C GLN A 220 -3.84 24.79 -21.79
N GLN A 221 -5.05 25.24 -22.11
CA GLN A 221 -5.43 26.66 -22.10
C GLN A 221 -5.38 27.24 -20.66
N GLU A 222 -5.79 26.48 -19.64
CA GLU A 222 -5.68 26.92 -18.24
C GLU A 222 -4.23 27.03 -17.81
N LEU A 223 -3.38 26.07 -18.20
CA LEU A 223 -1.94 26.09 -17.90
C LEU A 223 -1.21 27.25 -18.59
N ASP A 224 -1.62 27.61 -19.80
CA ASP A 224 -1.05 28.72 -20.55
C ASP A 224 -1.51 30.08 -19.99
N THR A 225 -2.72 30.15 -19.44
CA THR A 225 -3.29 31.35 -18.83
C THR A 225 -2.73 31.60 -17.42
N ASP A 226 -2.45 30.54 -16.67
CA ASP A 226 -1.97 30.62 -15.30
C ASP A 226 -0.61 29.89 -15.15
N GLU A 227 0.46 30.69 -15.14
CA GLU A 227 1.82 30.16 -15.03
C GLU A 227 2.11 29.42 -13.72
N LEU A 228 1.31 29.61 -12.68
CA LEU A 228 1.46 28.98 -11.37
C LEU A 228 0.55 27.77 -11.16
N LEU A 229 -0.34 27.47 -12.12
CA LEU A 229 -1.27 26.34 -12.02
C LEU A 229 -0.54 25.01 -12.27
N PRO A 230 -0.51 24.07 -11.33
CA PRO A 230 0.00 22.72 -11.59
C PRO A 230 -1.09 21.82 -12.20
N ARG A 231 -0.70 20.81 -12.97
CA ARG A 231 -1.61 19.73 -13.37
C ARG A 231 -2.10 18.95 -12.16
N PHE A 232 -1.19 18.63 -11.26
CA PHE A 232 -1.43 18.02 -9.95
C PHE A 232 -0.21 18.19 -9.05
N THR A 233 -0.36 17.77 -7.80
CA THR A 233 0.71 17.86 -6.79
C THR A 233 1.05 16.46 -6.26
N LEU A 234 2.34 16.15 -6.23
CA LEU A 234 2.87 14.92 -5.63
C LEU A 234 3.33 15.19 -4.20
N VAL A 235 2.92 14.34 -3.28
CA VAL A 235 3.34 14.35 -1.87
C VAL A 235 4.17 13.10 -1.60
N PHE A 236 5.41 13.27 -1.15
CA PHE A 236 6.30 12.14 -0.86
C PHE A 236 7.31 12.47 0.24
N ASP A 237 7.95 11.43 0.78
CA ASP A 237 8.96 11.58 1.82
C ASP A 237 10.31 12.06 1.26
N ARG A 238 11.22 12.37 2.18
CA ARG A 238 12.60 12.82 1.91
C ARG A 238 13.41 11.92 0.98
N GLU A 239 12.97 10.70 0.70
CA GLU A 239 13.70 9.78 -0.20
C GLU A 239 13.90 10.41 -1.60
N ALA A 240 12.88 11.07 -2.16
CA ALA A 240 12.95 11.73 -3.45
C ALA A 240 13.39 13.22 -3.40
N TYR A 241 13.88 13.69 -2.25
CA TYR A 241 14.29 15.08 -2.11
C TYR A 241 15.48 15.45 -3.01
N SER A 242 15.24 16.35 -3.97
CA SER A 242 16.26 16.97 -4.81
C SER A 242 15.68 18.22 -5.50
N PRO A 243 16.20 19.44 -5.23
CA PRO A 243 15.71 20.66 -5.90
C PRO A 243 15.77 20.59 -7.43
N SER A 244 16.81 20.01 -8.01
CA SER A 244 16.91 19.83 -9.48
C SER A 244 15.83 18.89 -10.02
N PHE A 245 15.44 17.87 -9.26
CA PHE A 245 14.33 16.98 -9.60
C PHE A 245 12.99 17.72 -9.53
N PHE A 246 12.77 18.59 -8.55
CA PHE A 246 11.54 19.38 -8.43
C PHE A 246 11.41 20.36 -9.59
N ARG A 247 12.52 21.00 -9.97
CA ARG A 247 12.57 21.83 -11.19
C ARG A 247 12.19 21.04 -12.43
N HIS A 248 12.76 19.84 -12.61
CA HIS A 248 12.45 19.00 -13.75
C HIS A 248 10.96 18.63 -13.81
N LEU A 249 10.34 18.23 -12.69
CA LEU A 249 8.91 17.94 -12.63
C LEU A 249 8.04 19.15 -13.00
N TRP A 250 8.43 20.33 -12.53
CA TRP A 250 7.71 21.57 -12.85
C TRP A 250 7.88 21.99 -14.31
N GLU A 251 9.11 22.11 -14.78
CA GLU A 251 9.41 22.60 -16.13
C GLU A 251 8.95 21.64 -17.23
N SER A 252 9.11 20.33 -17.01
CA SER A 252 8.77 19.34 -18.04
C SER A 252 7.29 18.92 -18.02
N PHE A 253 6.64 18.93 -16.86
CA PHE A 253 5.31 18.32 -16.71
C PHE A 253 4.28 19.21 -16.01
N ARG A 254 4.67 20.36 -15.45
CA ARG A 254 3.81 21.21 -14.61
C ARG A 254 3.27 20.44 -13.40
N ILE A 255 4.09 19.58 -12.82
CA ILE A 255 3.79 18.81 -11.62
C ILE A 255 4.41 19.52 -10.42
N ALA A 256 3.57 19.89 -9.45
CA ALA A 256 4.03 20.43 -8.18
C ALA A 256 4.43 19.34 -7.19
N VAL A 257 5.20 19.68 -6.18
CA VAL A 257 5.65 18.75 -5.14
C VAL A 257 5.44 19.32 -3.75
N ILE A 258 5.17 18.46 -2.78
CA ILE A 258 5.22 18.75 -1.33
C ILE A 258 6.08 17.68 -0.67
N THR A 259 7.10 18.10 0.08
CA THR A 259 8.00 17.17 0.80
C THR A 259 8.67 17.85 1.99
N TYR A 260 9.24 17.07 2.91
CA TYR A 260 10.05 17.59 4.00
C TYR A 260 11.38 18.14 3.48
N ARG A 261 11.80 19.33 3.98
CA ARG A 261 13.12 19.90 3.69
C ARG A 261 14.22 19.09 4.39
N LYS A 262 15.32 18.84 3.67
CA LYS A 262 16.54 18.23 4.24
C LYS A 262 17.51 19.30 4.72
N ASN A 263 18.33 18.94 5.72
CA ASN A 263 19.46 19.74 6.19
C ASN A 263 19.08 21.14 6.71
N VAL A 264 17.94 21.26 7.36
CA VAL A 264 17.52 22.50 8.04
C VAL A 264 18.42 22.71 9.25
N LYS A 265 19.14 23.84 9.27
CA LYS A 265 20.07 24.20 10.37
C LYS A 265 19.61 25.45 11.15
N ASP A 266 18.82 26.29 10.48
CA ASP A 266 18.28 27.54 11.02
C ASP A 266 16.96 27.31 11.75
N LYS A 267 16.69 28.16 12.73
CA LYS A 267 15.38 28.28 13.37
C LYS A 267 14.79 29.63 13.02
N TRP A 268 13.47 29.68 12.81
CA TRP A 268 12.72 30.93 12.65
C TRP A 268 12.27 31.43 14.02
N ASP A 269 12.06 32.75 14.16
CA ASP A 269 11.55 33.31 15.40
C ASP A 269 10.13 32.74 15.66
N GLU A 270 9.89 32.29 16.88
CA GLU A 270 8.61 31.70 17.28
C GLU A 270 7.46 32.73 17.17
N LYS A 271 7.74 34.02 17.24
CA LYS A 271 6.77 35.11 17.05
C LYS A 271 6.24 35.22 15.62
N ASP A 272 6.97 34.71 14.63
CA ASP A 272 6.55 34.69 13.22
C ASP A 272 5.47 33.65 12.93
N PHE A 273 5.19 32.75 13.89
CA PHE A 273 4.21 31.68 13.72
C PHE A 273 2.81 32.14 14.09
N SER A 274 1.87 31.93 13.19
CA SER A 274 0.44 32.22 13.40
C SER A 274 -0.33 30.94 13.67
N ALA A 275 -1.38 31.06 14.50
CA ALA A 275 -2.29 29.96 14.78
C ALA A 275 -3.27 29.77 13.62
N TYR A 276 -3.44 28.53 13.18
CA TYR A 276 -4.43 28.10 12.18
C TYR A 276 -5.29 27.02 12.78
N ASP A 277 -6.59 27.25 12.84
CA ASP A 277 -7.55 26.26 13.31
C ASP A 277 -7.83 25.27 12.18
N VAL A 278 -7.75 24.00 12.51
CA VAL A 278 -7.95 22.87 11.58
C VAL A 278 -9.20 22.14 12.02
N ASP A 279 -10.20 22.15 11.16
CA ASP A 279 -11.41 21.35 11.34
C ASP A 279 -11.10 19.90 10.98
N THR A 280 -10.68 19.14 11.99
CA THR A 280 -10.49 17.69 11.91
C THR A 280 -11.39 17.02 12.95
N GLU A 281 -11.49 15.68 12.97
CA GLU A 281 -12.25 14.93 14.00
C GLU A 281 -11.90 15.37 15.44
N VAL A 282 -10.75 16.01 15.64
CA VAL A 282 -10.31 16.69 16.86
C VAL A 282 -9.87 18.08 16.44
N GLU A 283 -10.58 19.13 16.89
CA GLU A 283 -10.16 20.51 16.69
C GLU A 283 -8.70 20.67 17.12
N THR A 284 -7.84 20.95 16.16
CA THR A 284 -6.39 21.05 16.40
C THR A 284 -5.88 22.35 15.83
N THR A 285 -5.37 23.24 16.69
CA THR A 285 -4.68 24.45 16.26
C THR A 285 -3.25 24.11 15.82
N MET A 286 -2.86 24.52 14.63
CA MET A 286 -1.47 24.41 14.13
C MET A 286 -0.81 25.78 14.13
N TYR A 287 0.40 25.87 14.66
CA TYR A 287 1.22 27.10 14.56
C TYR A 287 2.11 26.98 13.32
N LEU A 288 1.85 27.80 12.32
CA LEU A 288 2.52 27.77 11.02
C LEU A 288 3.16 29.13 10.69
N CYS A 289 4.29 29.06 10.00
CA CYS A 289 4.95 30.23 9.38
C CYS A 289 5.38 29.83 7.95
N GLU A 290 5.24 30.76 7.01
CA GLU A 290 5.62 30.57 5.62
C GLU A 290 6.62 31.62 5.17
N LYS A 291 7.63 31.19 4.41
CA LYS A 291 8.60 32.09 3.74
C LYS A 291 8.98 31.52 2.38
N ASP A 292 9.21 32.40 1.42
CA ASP A 292 9.82 32.01 0.16
C ASP A 292 11.30 31.66 0.38
N VAL A 293 11.73 30.59 -0.28
CA VAL A 293 13.12 30.12 -0.22
C VAL A 293 13.64 29.78 -1.60
N GLU A 294 14.93 29.96 -1.79
CA GLU A 294 15.61 29.53 -3.00
C GLU A 294 16.62 28.44 -2.64
N LEU A 295 16.45 27.25 -3.22
CA LEU A 295 17.30 26.09 -2.99
C LEU A 295 17.92 25.63 -4.32
N ASN A 296 19.22 25.77 -4.45
CA ASN A 296 19.97 25.44 -5.69
C ASN A 296 19.37 26.11 -6.93
N GLY A 297 18.98 27.38 -6.81
CA GLY A 297 18.39 28.17 -7.90
C GLY A 297 16.92 27.81 -8.22
N VAL A 298 16.25 27.05 -7.37
CA VAL A 298 14.81 26.75 -7.48
C VAL A 298 14.06 27.54 -6.43
N LYS A 299 13.14 28.40 -6.86
CA LYS A 299 12.23 29.12 -5.97
C LYS A 299 11.13 28.19 -5.48
N MET A 300 10.90 28.19 -4.18
CA MET A 300 9.90 27.34 -3.52
C MET A 300 9.33 28.07 -2.30
N ARG A 301 8.19 27.63 -1.84
CA ARG A 301 7.61 28.04 -0.57
C ARG A 301 8.05 27.06 0.52
N GLU A 302 8.46 27.58 1.66
CA GLU A 302 8.75 26.78 2.86
C GLU A 302 7.72 27.10 3.93
N VAL A 303 7.03 26.07 4.40
CA VAL A 303 6.09 26.13 5.51
C VAL A 303 6.68 25.38 6.70
N ARG A 304 6.78 26.05 7.84
CA ARG A 304 7.22 25.40 9.10
C ARG A 304 6.07 25.31 10.07
N ARG A 305 5.97 24.14 10.70
CA ARG A 305 5.11 23.90 11.86
C ARG A 305 5.94 23.98 13.13
N LEU A 306 5.50 24.77 14.09
CA LEU A 306 6.05 24.85 15.44
C LEU A 306 5.25 23.92 16.35
N THR A 307 5.94 23.06 17.10
CA THR A 307 5.33 22.22 18.15
C THR A 307 5.44 22.90 19.52
N GLU A 308 4.66 22.48 20.49
CA GLU A 308 4.69 22.95 21.87
C GLU A 308 6.10 22.82 22.51
N THR A 309 6.90 21.87 22.03
CA THR A 309 8.30 21.68 22.50
C THR A 309 9.30 22.59 21.80
N GLY A 310 8.87 23.54 20.98
CA GLY A 310 9.74 24.44 20.22
C GLY A 310 10.46 23.78 19.03
N HIS A 311 10.03 22.56 18.62
CA HIS A 311 10.57 21.91 17.43
C HIS A 311 9.88 22.47 16.18
N GLN A 312 10.70 22.79 15.15
CA GLN A 312 10.20 23.28 13.87
C GLN A 312 10.36 22.21 12.79
N THR A 313 9.23 21.78 12.23
CA THR A 313 9.22 20.84 11.09
C THR A 313 9.03 21.63 9.80
N SER A 314 10.00 21.54 8.89
CA SER A 314 10.02 22.26 7.63
C SER A 314 9.49 21.41 6.47
N VAL A 315 8.54 21.93 5.75
CA VAL A 315 7.94 21.41 4.52
C VAL A 315 8.22 22.39 3.39
N ILE A 316 8.58 21.91 2.21
CA ILE A 316 8.76 22.71 1.01
C ILE A 316 7.81 22.28 -0.09
N THR A 317 7.42 23.25 -0.92
CA THR A 317 6.54 23.00 -2.06
C THR A 317 6.86 23.90 -3.24
N THR A 318 6.62 23.40 -4.44
CA THR A 318 6.57 24.18 -5.69
C THR A 318 5.15 24.58 -6.07
N ASN A 319 4.14 24.24 -5.25
CA ASN A 319 2.76 24.65 -5.49
C ASN A 319 2.49 26.03 -4.86
N TYR A 320 2.21 27.01 -5.72
CA TYR A 320 1.90 28.39 -5.32
C TYR A 320 0.38 28.67 -5.18
N LYS A 321 -0.48 27.69 -5.53
CA LYS A 321 -1.94 27.85 -5.46
C LYS A 321 -2.54 27.38 -4.13
N LEU A 322 -1.87 26.47 -3.45
CA LEU A 322 -2.35 25.97 -2.15
C LEU A 322 -2.13 27.00 -1.04
N SER A 323 -3.06 27.08 -0.11
CA SER A 323 -2.87 27.86 1.11
C SER A 323 -1.84 27.20 2.05
N THR A 324 -1.22 28.00 2.92
CA THR A 324 -0.24 27.54 3.93
C THR A 324 -0.75 26.36 4.74
N ILE A 325 -2.01 26.44 5.17
CA ILE A 325 -2.66 25.37 5.97
C ILE A 325 -2.81 24.08 5.17
N LEU A 326 -3.21 24.16 3.89
CA LEU A 326 -3.36 22.96 3.04
C LEU A 326 -2.02 22.28 2.77
N ILE A 327 -0.93 23.06 2.56
CA ILE A 327 0.42 22.48 2.40
C ILE A 327 0.81 21.70 3.66
N ALA A 328 0.57 22.28 4.83
CA ALA A 328 0.85 21.64 6.11
C ALA A 328 -0.02 20.37 6.29
N LEU A 329 -1.33 20.50 6.05
CA LEU A 329 -2.26 19.37 6.17
C LEU A 329 -1.87 18.21 5.27
N TYR A 330 -1.63 18.44 3.99
CA TYR A 330 -1.26 17.37 3.06
C TYR A 330 0.05 16.69 3.48
N MET A 331 1.05 17.43 3.93
CA MET A 331 2.29 16.81 4.36
C MET A 331 2.15 16.06 5.69
N PHE A 332 1.44 16.61 6.65
CA PHE A 332 1.24 15.97 7.96
C PHE A 332 0.18 14.87 7.94
N SER A 333 -0.75 14.87 6.98
CA SER A 333 -1.70 13.77 6.75
C SER A 333 -1.11 12.57 6.01
N ARG A 334 0.17 12.60 5.63
CA ARG A 334 0.87 11.46 5.01
C ARG A 334 0.81 10.16 5.84
N TRP A 335 0.56 10.28 7.16
CA TRP A 335 0.29 9.12 8.01
C TRP A 335 -0.94 8.29 7.58
N THR A 336 -1.87 8.85 6.79
CA THR A 336 -3.00 8.09 6.22
C THR A 336 -2.50 6.98 5.31
N GLN A 337 -1.48 7.24 4.50
CA GLN A 337 -0.82 6.23 3.67
C GLN A 337 -0.07 5.18 4.52
N GLU A 338 0.58 5.59 5.61
CA GLU A 338 1.21 4.65 6.54
C GLU A 338 0.16 3.75 7.23
N ASN A 339 -1.01 4.30 7.59
CA ASN A 339 -2.14 3.55 8.11
C ASN A 339 -2.71 2.58 7.07
N PHE A 340 -2.81 3.00 5.80
CA PHE A 340 -3.17 2.13 4.70
C PHE A 340 -2.24 0.91 4.63
N PHE A 341 -0.92 1.08 4.58
CA PHE A 341 0.02 -0.04 4.56
C PHE A 341 -0.07 -0.92 5.80
N ARG A 342 -0.25 -0.31 6.99
CA ARG A 342 -0.44 -1.08 8.22
C ARG A 342 -1.69 -1.94 8.14
N TYR A 343 -2.82 -1.37 7.71
CA TYR A 343 -4.08 -2.08 7.55
C TYR A 343 -3.97 -3.20 6.51
N MET A 344 -3.44 -2.90 5.33
CA MET A 344 -3.30 -3.86 4.24
C MET A 344 -2.37 -5.03 4.59
N ARG A 345 -1.35 -4.81 5.40
CA ARG A 345 -0.51 -5.88 5.94
C ARG A 345 -1.26 -6.74 6.96
N GLN A 346 -1.93 -6.10 7.90
CA GLN A 346 -2.62 -6.79 8.99
C GLN A 346 -3.83 -7.58 8.49
N GLU A 347 -4.64 -6.99 7.64
CA GLU A 347 -5.93 -7.55 7.25
C GLU A 347 -5.85 -8.34 5.93
N TYR A 348 -5.02 -7.92 4.98
CA TYR A 348 -4.97 -8.48 3.62
C TYR A 348 -3.65 -9.18 3.26
N ASP A 349 -2.63 -9.15 4.13
CA ASP A 349 -1.30 -9.74 3.88
C ASP A 349 -0.70 -9.27 2.53
N ILE A 350 -0.65 -7.94 2.34
CA ILE A 350 -0.19 -7.34 1.08
C ILE A 350 1.30 -7.63 0.82
N ASP A 351 2.08 -7.88 1.89
CA ASP A 351 3.51 -8.19 1.82
C ASP A 351 3.79 -9.57 1.22
N ARG A 352 2.77 -10.43 1.14
CA ARG A 352 2.95 -11.80 0.67
C ARG A 352 3.28 -11.84 -0.81
N ILE A 353 4.43 -12.36 -1.13
CA ILE A 353 4.85 -12.66 -2.50
C ILE A 353 4.30 -14.03 -2.90
N ILE A 354 3.27 -14.05 -3.74
CA ILE A 354 2.55 -15.28 -4.17
C ILE A 354 3.01 -15.66 -5.58
N GLN A 355 4.32 -15.68 -5.82
CA GLN A 355 4.82 -15.92 -7.15
C GLN A 355 5.93 -16.96 -7.13
N TYR A 356 5.88 -17.90 -8.08
CA TYR A 356 6.83 -19.00 -8.21
C TYR A 356 7.63 -18.94 -9.53
N GLY A 357 7.32 -17.98 -10.42
CA GLY A 357 8.05 -17.80 -11.67
C GLY A 357 9.12 -16.73 -11.55
N VAL A 358 10.20 -16.91 -12.31
CA VAL A 358 11.34 -15.99 -12.37
C VAL A 358 11.55 -15.60 -13.83
N ASP A 359 11.79 -14.32 -14.09
CA ASP A 359 12.18 -13.79 -15.39
C ASP A 359 13.64 -13.30 -15.31
N GLU A 360 14.32 -13.34 -16.43
CA GLU A 360 15.61 -12.69 -16.56
C GLU A 360 15.43 -11.17 -16.58
N ILE A 361 16.37 -10.46 -16.00
CA ILE A 361 16.41 -8.99 -16.08
C ILE A 361 17.13 -8.62 -17.38
N ASP A 362 16.67 -7.56 -18.04
CA ASP A 362 17.33 -7.02 -19.23
C ASP A 362 18.81 -6.77 -18.95
N LYS A 363 19.66 -7.27 -19.84
CA LYS A 363 21.14 -7.22 -19.73
C LYS A 363 21.68 -5.79 -19.61
N THR A 364 20.94 -4.81 -20.09
CA THR A 364 21.29 -3.38 -20.01
C THR A 364 20.92 -2.73 -18.68
N THR A 365 20.16 -3.43 -17.83
CA THR A 365 19.72 -2.89 -16.53
C THR A 365 20.91 -2.56 -15.64
N MET A 366 20.94 -1.31 -15.15
CA MET A 366 22.01 -0.81 -14.29
C MET A 366 21.76 -1.18 -12.83
N VAL A 367 22.64 -2.00 -12.27
CA VAL A 367 22.59 -2.47 -10.88
C VAL A 367 23.75 -1.93 -10.05
N VAL A 368 23.59 -1.91 -8.74
CA VAL A 368 24.68 -1.47 -7.85
C VAL A 368 25.85 -2.46 -7.95
N ASN A 369 27.04 -1.93 -8.23
CA ASN A 369 28.27 -2.72 -8.30
C ASN A 369 28.58 -3.31 -6.93
N GLN A 370 28.67 -4.65 -6.88
CA GLN A 370 28.94 -5.39 -5.65
C GLN A 370 30.32 -5.06 -5.06
N GLU A 371 31.32 -4.86 -5.90
CA GLU A 371 32.68 -4.47 -5.47
C GLU A 371 32.66 -3.10 -4.82
N TYR A 372 31.97 -2.12 -5.42
CA TYR A 372 31.80 -0.80 -4.82
C TYR A 372 31.09 -0.88 -3.46
N SER A 373 30.08 -1.71 -3.35
CA SER A 373 29.34 -1.94 -2.09
C SER A 373 30.22 -2.58 -1.03
N ASN A 374 31.02 -3.60 -1.40
CA ASN A 374 31.94 -4.27 -0.51
C ASN A 374 33.02 -3.33 0.02
N LEU A 375 33.61 -2.49 -0.86
CA LEU A 375 34.58 -1.48 -0.49
C LEU A 375 33.97 -0.44 0.48
N THR A 376 32.72 -0.04 0.23
CA THR A 376 31.99 0.89 1.13
C THR A 376 31.75 0.27 2.51
N GLN A 377 31.42 -1.00 2.60
CA GLN A 377 31.27 -1.71 3.88
C GLN A 377 32.61 -1.87 4.62
N ARG A 378 33.68 -2.20 3.89
CA ARG A 378 35.03 -2.26 4.47
C ARG A 378 35.42 -0.90 5.04
N LEU A 379 35.21 0.17 4.29
CA LEU A 379 35.48 1.54 4.72
C LEU A 379 34.70 1.92 6.00
N LYS A 380 33.41 1.57 6.06
CA LYS A 380 32.59 1.79 7.24
C LYS A 380 33.15 1.07 8.48
N LYS A 381 33.44 -0.22 8.37
CA LYS A 381 34.00 -1.02 9.45
C LYS A 381 35.35 -0.50 9.91
N LEU A 382 36.20 -0.05 8.98
CA LEU A 382 37.51 0.52 9.29
C LEU A 382 37.35 1.85 10.05
N ARG A 383 36.47 2.73 9.62
CA ARG A 383 36.16 3.99 10.30
C ARG A 383 35.62 3.77 11.71
N GLU A 384 34.77 2.78 11.91
CA GLU A 384 34.26 2.40 13.22
C GLU A 384 35.38 1.88 14.12
N LYS A 385 36.34 1.09 13.59
CA LYS A 385 37.53 0.66 14.33
C LYS A 385 38.40 1.86 14.70
N LYS A 386 38.75 2.72 13.74
CA LYS A 386 39.54 3.94 13.97
C LYS A 386 38.90 4.81 15.06
N ALA A 387 37.61 5.10 14.98
CA ALA A 387 36.90 5.89 15.98
C ALA A 387 36.96 5.29 17.37
N ARG A 388 36.89 3.96 17.52
CA ARG A 388 37.05 3.29 18.83
C ARG A 388 38.46 3.46 19.38
N HIS A 389 39.52 3.35 18.54
CA HIS A 389 40.90 3.55 18.98
C HIS A 389 41.17 5.00 19.31
N GLN A 390 40.65 5.96 18.56
CA GLN A 390 40.71 7.39 18.87
C GLN A 390 40.03 7.70 20.21
N ALA A 391 38.85 7.12 20.48
CA ALA A 391 38.17 7.30 21.78
C ALA A 391 38.98 6.73 22.95
N LYS A 392 39.61 5.55 22.77
CA LYS A 392 40.48 4.96 23.79
C LYS A 392 41.76 5.81 24.04
N LEU A 393 42.36 6.30 22.97
CA LEU A 393 43.52 7.18 23.06
C LEU A 393 43.15 8.48 23.81
N TYR A 394 41.99 9.08 23.44
CA TYR A 394 41.49 10.29 24.09
C TYR A 394 41.24 10.07 25.60
N ALA A 395 40.64 8.95 25.98
CA ALA A 395 40.41 8.61 27.39
C ALA A 395 41.75 8.53 28.17
N LEU A 396 42.74 7.80 27.64
CA LEU A 396 44.05 7.69 28.27
C LEU A 396 44.78 9.04 28.40
N VAL A 397 44.68 9.91 27.40
CA VAL A 397 45.26 11.25 27.45
C VAL A 397 44.55 12.13 28.48
N THR A 398 43.22 12.03 28.58
CA THR A 398 42.39 12.83 29.50
C THR A 398 42.65 12.41 30.96
N GLU A 399 42.76 11.11 31.23
CA GLU A 399 43.10 10.57 32.57
C GLU A 399 44.49 11.03 33.02
N ASN A 400 45.47 11.07 32.10
CA ASN A 400 46.80 11.59 32.38
C ASN A 400 46.80 13.09 32.70
N ILE A 401 46.00 13.90 32.02
CA ILE A 401 45.87 15.36 32.24
C ILE A 401 45.22 15.65 33.60
N LYS A 402 44.26 14.83 34.04
CA LYS A 402 43.62 14.98 35.35
C LYS A 402 44.48 14.56 36.54
N GLY A 403 45.64 13.97 36.30
CA GLY A 403 46.54 13.50 37.36
C GLY A 403 46.02 12.26 38.10
N GLU A 404 44.98 11.60 37.57
CA GLU A 404 44.37 10.39 38.17
C GLU A 404 45.17 9.10 37.87
N MET A 405 46.19 9.18 37.00
CA MET A 405 47.10 8.09 36.68
C MET A 405 48.56 8.56 36.71
N GLU A 406 49.43 7.85 37.45
CA GLU A 406 50.89 8.02 37.30
C GLU A 406 51.32 7.68 35.87
N GLN A 407 52.22 8.50 35.31
CA GLN A 407 52.84 8.23 33.99
C GLN A 407 53.75 7.00 34.10
N THR A 408 53.19 5.83 34.14
CA THR A 408 53.92 4.56 34.05
C THR A 408 54.33 4.32 32.61
N GLY A 409 55.54 3.80 32.38
CA GLY A 409 56.04 3.45 31.04
C GLY A 409 55.04 2.65 30.19
N LYS A 410 54.24 1.78 30.84
CA LYS A 410 53.14 1.01 30.21
C LYS A 410 52.00 1.86 29.61
N ASN A 411 51.71 3.05 30.16
CA ASN A 411 50.68 3.94 29.64
C ASN A 411 51.16 4.71 28.40
N ILE A 412 52.42 5.06 28.37
CA ILE A 412 53.07 5.68 27.21
C ILE A 412 53.15 4.68 26.06
N GLU A 413 53.54 3.43 26.34
CA GLU A 413 53.53 2.36 25.31
C GLU A 413 52.14 2.13 24.72
N LYS A 414 51.09 2.09 25.53
CA LYS A 414 49.71 1.95 25.04
C LYS A 414 49.27 3.13 24.18
N GLN A 415 49.62 4.36 24.55
CA GLN A 415 49.32 5.53 23.73
C GLN A 415 50.04 5.49 22.37
N LEU A 416 51.33 5.10 22.39
CA LEU A 416 52.11 4.92 21.15
C LEU A 416 51.51 3.82 20.27
N CYS A 417 51.14 2.69 20.85
CA CYS A 417 50.45 1.60 20.12
C CYS A 417 49.16 2.08 19.46
N PHE A 418 48.27 2.76 20.21
CA PHE A 418 47.01 3.28 19.60
C PHE A 418 47.28 4.33 18.53
N ARG A 419 48.29 5.18 18.64
CA ARG A 419 48.66 6.13 17.57
C ARG A 419 49.12 5.41 16.32
N GLN A 420 50.01 4.42 16.44
CA GLN A 420 50.47 3.63 15.32
C GLN A 420 49.31 2.86 14.62
N GLU A 421 48.40 2.27 15.43
CA GLU A 421 47.22 1.61 14.85
C GLU A 421 46.30 2.58 14.13
N ILE A 422 46.10 3.81 14.63
CA ILE A 422 45.32 4.85 13.98
C ILE A 422 45.95 5.26 12.64
N GLU A 423 47.30 5.44 12.61
CA GLU A 423 48.03 5.76 11.37
C GLU A 423 47.90 4.64 10.34
N LEU A 424 47.96 3.36 10.75
CA LEU A 424 47.73 2.22 9.87
C LEU A 424 46.29 2.21 9.32
N PHE A 425 45.30 2.50 10.17
CA PHE A 425 43.91 2.59 9.70
C PHE A 425 43.70 3.77 8.75
N GLU A 426 44.43 4.87 8.92
CA GLU A 426 44.34 6.01 7.98
C GLU A 426 44.97 5.67 6.63
N ALA A 427 46.08 4.95 6.58
CA ALA A 427 46.68 4.47 5.35
C ALA A 427 45.75 3.48 4.62
N GLU A 428 45.18 2.50 5.34
CA GLU A 428 44.21 1.56 4.77
C GLU A 428 42.93 2.28 4.28
N GLU A 429 42.49 3.31 5.00
CA GLU A 429 41.33 4.13 4.58
C GLU A 429 41.59 4.81 3.23
N GLN A 430 42.76 5.39 3.04
CA GLN A 430 43.14 6.03 1.78
C GLN A 430 43.22 5.03 0.63
N GLU A 431 43.77 3.84 0.89
CA GLU A 431 43.83 2.78 -0.11
C GLU A 431 42.43 2.32 -0.57
N ILE A 432 41.53 2.06 0.40
CA ILE A 432 40.15 1.65 0.09
C ILE A 432 39.40 2.77 -0.65
N LEU A 433 39.64 4.05 -0.29
CA LEU A 433 39.06 5.19 -1.00
C LEU A 433 39.53 5.26 -2.44
N ALA A 434 40.83 5.03 -2.71
CA ALA A 434 41.41 4.99 -4.04
C ALA A 434 40.81 3.86 -4.88
N GLN A 435 40.75 2.65 -4.32
CA GLN A 435 40.11 1.49 -4.98
C GLN A 435 38.64 1.77 -5.29
N ARG A 436 37.87 2.33 -4.34
CA ARG A 436 36.47 2.66 -4.55
C ARG A 436 36.26 3.73 -5.63
N LYS A 437 37.15 4.71 -5.76
CA LYS A 437 37.08 5.75 -6.79
C LYS A 437 37.25 5.19 -8.21
N GLN A 438 37.97 4.07 -8.36
CA GLN A 438 38.16 3.39 -9.63
C GLN A 438 36.96 2.54 -10.04
N GLN A 439 36.09 2.19 -9.10
CA GLN A 439 34.90 1.38 -9.37
C GLN A 439 33.68 2.25 -9.66
N PRO A 440 32.95 2.01 -10.76
CA PRO A 440 31.68 2.67 -10.99
C PRO A 440 30.65 2.22 -9.94
N TYR A 441 29.84 3.14 -9.45
CA TYR A 441 28.78 2.83 -8.49
C TYR A 441 27.72 1.87 -9.04
N ARG A 442 27.40 1.99 -10.35
CA ARG A 442 26.47 1.11 -11.07
C ARG A 442 27.16 0.48 -12.27
N ILE A 443 26.84 -0.77 -12.54
CA ILE A 443 27.26 -1.52 -13.71
C ILE A 443 26.04 -2.16 -14.35
N SER A 444 26.09 -2.47 -15.64
CA SER A 444 25.07 -3.28 -16.28
C SER A 444 25.11 -4.72 -15.75
N ILE A 445 23.96 -5.38 -15.66
CA ILE A 445 23.83 -6.70 -15.02
C ILE A 445 24.65 -7.79 -15.74
N ASP A 446 24.88 -7.63 -17.05
CA ASP A 446 25.72 -8.54 -17.84
C ASP A 446 27.19 -8.57 -17.38
N LYS A 447 27.68 -7.46 -16.79
CA LYS A 447 29.03 -7.36 -16.22
C LYS A 447 29.16 -8.00 -14.83
N MET A 448 28.05 -8.44 -14.22
CA MET A 448 28.10 -9.20 -12.99
C MET A 448 28.48 -10.67 -13.26
N PRO A 449 29.21 -11.31 -12.32
CA PRO A 449 29.43 -12.77 -12.38
C PRO A 449 28.08 -13.50 -12.48
N GLU A 450 27.99 -14.53 -13.29
CA GLU A 450 26.74 -15.23 -13.62
C GLU A 450 25.98 -15.70 -12.37
N HIS A 451 26.70 -16.26 -11.40
CA HIS A 451 26.15 -16.75 -10.13
C HIS A 451 25.61 -15.62 -9.20
N SER A 452 25.96 -14.37 -9.48
CA SER A 452 25.57 -13.20 -8.69
C SER A 452 24.50 -12.35 -9.37
N ARG A 453 24.13 -12.68 -10.62
CA ARG A 453 23.10 -11.93 -11.37
C ARG A 453 21.76 -12.01 -10.66
N TYR A 454 21.07 -10.89 -10.63
CA TYR A 454 19.73 -10.82 -10.08
C TYR A 454 18.71 -11.30 -11.12
N ASN A 455 17.61 -11.85 -10.61
CA ASN A 455 16.43 -12.22 -11.38
C ASN A 455 15.29 -11.29 -11.01
N LYS A 456 14.23 -11.30 -11.80
CA LYS A 456 12.97 -10.62 -11.51
C LYS A 456 11.90 -11.67 -11.24
N LEU A 457 11.13 -11.48 -10.18
CA LEU A 457 9.95 -12.31 -9.96
C LEU A 457 8.84 -11.93 -10.94
N LYS A 458 8.14 -12.93 -11.48
CA LYS A 458 6.89 -12.69 -12.20
C LYS A 458 5.89 -12.09 -11.22
N THR A 459 5.28 -10.98 -11.55
CA THR A 459 4.41 -10.23 -10.63
C THR A 459 2.94 -10.26 -10.99
N GLU A 460 2.58 -10.81 -12.15
CA GLU A 460 1.22 -10.75 -12.69
C GLU A 460 0.17 -11.35 -11.74
N SER A 461 0.42 -12.55 -11.21
CA SER A 461 -0.50 -13.20 -10.26
C SER A 461 -0.68 -12.39 -8.98
N LYS A 462 0.40 -11.78 -8.48
CA LYS A 462 0.36 -10.89 -7.33
C LYS A 462 -0.40 -9.60 -7.67
N HIS A 463 -0.15 -9.03 -8.84
CA HIS A 463 -0.81 -7.82 -9.31
C HIS A 463 -2.32 -8.03 -9.41
N LEU A 464 -2.76 -9.08 -10.08
CA LEU A 464 -4.17 -9.47 -10.15
C LEU A 464 -4.83 -9.56 -8.75
N GLN A 465 -4.18 -10.27 -7.83
CA GLN A 465 -4.72 -10.43 -6.48
C GLN A 465 -4.70 -9.13 -5.68
N ASN A 466 -3.68 -8.30 -5.84
CA ASN A 466 -3.62 -7.00 -5.18
C ASN A 466 -4.70 -6.03 -5.69
N ILE A 467 -5.06 -6.06 -6.98
CA ILE A 467 -6.18 -5.27 -7.51
C ILE A 467 -7.47 -5.65 -6.79
N ILE A 468 -7.74 -6.95 -6.62
CA ILE A 468 -8.94 -7.39 -5.88
C ILE A 468 -8.89 -6.91 -4.42
N LYS A 469 -7.73 -6.97 -3.76
CA LYS A 469 -7.55 -6.44 -2.41
C LYS A 469 -7.76 -4.92 -2.33
N ILE A 470 -7.31 -4.16 -3.34
CA ILE A 470 -7.57 -2.73 -3.47
C ILE A 470 -9.07 -2.47 -3.54
N ILE A 471 -9.79 -3.18 -4.42
CA ILE A 471 -11.24 -3.07 -4.55
C ILE A 471 -11.94 -3.40 -3.22
N CYS A 472 -11.52 -4.46 -2.53
CA CYS A 472 -12.04 -4.81 -1.21
C CYS A 472 -11.79 -3.70 -0.17
N TYR A 473 -10.59 -3.11 -0.14
CA TYR A 473 -10.26 -2.02 0.77
C TYR A 473 -11.11 -0.77 0.48
N ARG A 474 -11.32 -0.43 -0.81
CA ARG A 474 -12.19 0.68 -1.22
C ARG A 474 -13.65 0.42 -0.84
N ALA A 475 -14.13 -0.81 -1.04
CA ALA A 475 -15.48 -1.21 -0.60
C ALA A 475 -15.67 -1.10 0.91
N GLU A 476 -14.69 -1.54 1.71
CA GLU A 476 -14.70 -1.36 3.17
C GLU A 476 -14.63 0.12 3.59
N THR A 477 -13.92 0.94 2.84
CA THR A 477 -13.87 2.39 3.12
C THR A 477 -15.20 3.04 2.79
N ALA A 478 -15.85 2.65 1.70
CA ALA A 478 -17.16 3.17 1.32
C ALA A 478 -18.24 2.89 2.39
N ILE A 479 -18.35 1.64 2.86
CA ILE A 479 -19.31 1.32 3.95
C ILE A 479 -18.91 1.99 5.28
N ALA A 480 -17.61 2.12 5.57
CA ALA A 480 -17.14 2.84 6.74
C ALA A 480 -17.56 4.32 6.71
N ASN A 481 -17.44 4.97 5.56
CA ASN A 481 -17.86 6.37 5.37
C ASN A 481 -19.37 6.54 5.56
N LEU A 482 -20.20 5.61 5.06
CA LEU A 482 -21.63 5.64 5.35
C LEU A 482 -21.93 5.49 6.84
N LEU A 483 -21.24 4.60 7.53
CA LEU A 483 -21.41 4.39 8.96
C LEU A 483 -20.98 5.61 9.79
N THR A 484 -20.02 6.40 9.33
CA THR A 484 -19.52 7.60 10.03
C THR A 484 -20.66 8.59 10.30
N ALA A 485 -21.61 8.74 9.39
CA ALA A 485 -22.77 9.64 9.56
C ALA A 485 -23.70 9.21 10.73
N HIS A 486 -23.76 7.91 11.03
CA HIS A 486 -24.67 7.33 12.03
C HIS A 486 -23.96 6.84 13.29
N TYR A 487 -22.62 6.80 13.27
CA TYR A 487 -21.81 6.20 14.33
C TYR A 487 -20.68 7.14 14.73
N ARG A 488 -20.96 8.06 15.68
CA ARG A 488 -20.01 9.08 16.17
C ARG A 488 -18.86 8.45 16.98
N LYS A 489 -17.92 7.83 16.30
CA LYS A 489 -16.71 7.24 16.88
C LYS A 489 -15.53 7.38 15.91
N GLY A 490 -14.31 7.17 16.43
CA GLY A 490 -13.10 7.26 15.63
C GLY A 490 -13.01 6.20 14.52
N SER A 491 -12.24 6.49 13.49
CA SER A 491 -12.10 5.66 12.28
C SER A 491 -11.73 4.20 12.57
N ASN A 492 -10.94 3.93 13.60
CA ASN A 492 -10.56 2.55 14.00
C ASN A 492 -11.77 1.75 14.52
N GLU A 493 -12.68 2.38 15.26
CA GLU A 493 -13.88 1.72 15.78
C GLU A 493 -14.88 1.44 14.67
N ILE A 494 -15.00 2.37 13.70
CA ILE A 494 -15.84 2.17 12.51
C ILE A 494 -15.29 1.00 11.66
N ARG A 495 -13.99 0.92 11.47
CA ARG A 495 -13.35 -0.24 10.80
C ARG A 495 -13.58 -1.55 11.56
N ALA A 496 -13.57 -1.52 12.90
CA ALA A 496 -13.91 -2.69 13.72
C ALA A 496 -15.39 -3.09 13.54
N LEU A 497 -16.31 -2.11 13.43
CA LEU A 497 -17.73 -2.38 13.16
C LEU A 497 -17.90 -3.00 11.76
N VAL A 498 -17.26 -2.47 10.72
CA VAL A 498 -17.29 -3.08 9.37
C VAL A 498 -16.80 -4.53 9.41
N LYS A 499 -15.73 -4.79 10.13
CA LYS A 499 -15.23 -6.16 10.33
C LYS A 499 -16.23 -7.03 11.06
N SER A 500 -16.91 -6.52 12.08
CA SER A 500 -17.97 -7.22 12.80
C SER A 500 -19.14 -7.57 11.87
N ILE A 501 -19.56 -6.65 10.99
CA ILE A 501 -20.59 -6.92 9.97
C ILE A 501 -20.17 -8.12 9.11
N ILE A 502 -18.97 -8.08 8.53
CA ILE A 502 -18.45 -9.13 7.63
C ILE A 502 -18.49 -10.51 8.29
N PHE A 503 -18.12 -10.59 9.58
CA PHE A 503 -18.03 -11.85 10.32
C PHE A 503 -19.36 -12.31 10.92
N THR A 504 -20.40 -11.48 10.86
CA THR A 504 -21.72 -11.83 11.38
C THR A 504 -22.44 -12.74 10.39
N LYS A 505 -23.16 -13.73 10.92
CA LYS A 505 -24.02 -14.61 10.14
C LYS A 505 -25.18 -13.84 9.54
N ALA A 506 -25.67 -14.29 8.40
CA ALA A 506 -26.89 -13.76 7.81
C ALA A 506 -27.77 -14.90 7.27
N ASP A 507 -29.06 -14.63 7.21
CA ASP A 507 -30.01 -15.49 6.53
C ASP A 507 -30.14 -15.04 5.07
N ILE A 508 -30.27 -16.01 4.18
CA ILE A 508 -30.36 -15.80 2.73
C ILE A 508 -31.71 -16.36 2.26
N TYR A 509 -32.56 -15.52 1.70
CA TYR A 509 -33.89 -15.88 1.20
C TYR A 509 -34.06 -15.43 -0.24
N PRO A 510 -33.93 -16.33 -1.24
CA PRO A 510 -34.21 -16.02 -2.63
C PRO A 510 -35.71 -16.07 -2.92
N ASP A 511 -36.23 -15.08 -3.63
CA ASP A 511 -37.54 -15.09 -4.28
C ASP A 511 -37.35 -14.92 -5.78
N TYR A 512 -37.38 -16.05 -6.48
CA TYR A 512 -37.19 -16.08 -7.93
C TYR A 512 -38.40 -15.53 -8.73
N LYS A 513 -39.59 -15.44 -8.09
CA LYS A 513 -40.78 -14.85 -8.73
C LYS A 513 -40.65 -13.34 -8.82
N SER A 514 -40.20 -12.73 -7.74
CA SER A 514 -39.99 -11.27 -7.64
C SER A 514 -38.57 -10.85 -8.04
N ASN A 515 -37.69 -11.77 -8.36
CA ASN A 515 -36.25 -11.53 -8.59
C ASN A 515 -35.56 -10.80 -7.42
N ILE A 516 -35.83 -11.23 -6.20
CA ILE A 516 -35.28 -10.62 -4.98
C ILE A 516 -34.43 -11.65 -4.23
N LEU A 517 -33.26 -11.20 -3.73
CA LEU A 517 -32.44 -11.93 -2.77
C LEU A 517 -32.40 -11.15 -1.46
N THR A 518 -33.20 -11.56 -0.51
CA THR A 518 -33.22 -10.93 0.82
C THR A 518 -32.07 -11.48 1.67
N LEU A 519 -31.26 -10.59 2.19
CA LEU A 519 -30.17 -10.87 3.11
C LEU A 519 -30.49 -10.24 4.46
N ARG A 520 -30.68 -11.07 5.49
CA ARG A 520 -30.99 -10.59 6.83
C ARG A 520 -29.81 -10.85 7.77
N LEU A 521 -29.11 -9.78 8.12
CA LEU A 521 -27.98 -9.83 9.04
C LEU A 521 -28.45 -10.19 10.45
N ASN A 522 -27.84 -11.15 11.10
CA ASN A 522 -28.09 -11.48 12.49
C ASN A 522 -27.64 -10.32 13.41
N SER A 523 -28.17 -10.29 14.62
CA SER A 523 -27.87 -9.21 15.57
C SER A 523 -26.38 -9.17 15.91
N LEU A 524 -25.83 -7.97 15.88
CA LEU A 524 -24.49 -7.65 16.38
C LEU A 524 -24.49 -7.54 17.90
N ALA A 525 -23.29 -7.46 18.49
CA ALA A 525 -23.09 -7.50 19.94
C ALA A 525 -23.78 -6.35 20.71
N THR A 526 -23.93 -5.16 20.09
CA THR A 526 -24.53 -4.02 20.77
C THR A 526 -25.76 -3.46 20.04
N PRO A 527 -26.79 -2.94 20.77
CA PRO A 527 -27.93 -2.30 20.15
C PRO A 527 -27.54 -1.10 19.25
N ARG A 528 -26.50 -0.36 19.63
CA ARG A 528 -25.99 0.78 18.86
C ARG A 528 -25.47 0.36 17.50
N ASP A 529 -24.71 -0.75 17.44
CA ASP A 529 -24.18 -1.27 16.19
C ASP A 529 -25.31 -1.73 15.26
N ASN A 530 -26.33 -2.39 15.83
CA ASN A 530 -27.52 -2.81 15.08
C ASN A 530 -28.30 -1.61 14.52
N MET A 531 -28.44 -0.54 15.31
CA MET A 531 -29.11 0.70 14.85
C MET A 531 -28.33 1.33 13.68
N ALA A 532 -27.00 1.49 13.82
CA ALA A 532 -26.17 2.08 12.79
C ALA A 532 -26.27 1.33 11.45
N ILE A 533 -26.31 -0.01 11.50
CA ILE A 533 -26.45 -0.81 10.28
C ILE A 533 -27.87 -0.71 9.72
N ASN A 534 -28.89 -0.69 10.56
CA ASN A 534 -30.27 -0.53 10.09
C ASN A 534 -30.46 0.78 9.34
N GLU A 535 -29.86 1.88 9.83
CA GLU A 535 -29.90 3.20 9.16
C GLU A 535 -29.29 3.16 7.75
N ILE A 536 -28.16 2.45 7.57
CA ILE A 536 -27.52 2.38 6.25
C ILE A 536 -28.18 1.36 5.31
N CYS A 537 -29.01 0.43 5.81
CA CYS A 537 -29.70 -0.57 4.94
C CYS A 537 -30.52 0.10 3.85
N GLN A 538 -31.21 1.21 4.16
CA GLN A 538 -31.99 1.93 3.16
C GLN A 538 -31.10 2.43 2.03
N THR A 539 -30.04 3.13 2.37
CA THR A 539 -29.04 3.62 1.40
C THR A 539 -28.42 2.48 0.59
N LEU A 540 -28.10 1.34 1.23
CA LEU A 540 -27.57 0.18 0.52
C LEU A 540 -28.57 -0.44 -0.46
N ASN A 541 -29.85 -0.43 -0.12
CA ASN A 541 -30.91 -0.94 -1.00
C ASN A 541 -31.18 -0.01 -2.20
N ASP A 542 -30.97 1.31 -2.03
CA ASP A 542 -31.12 2.31 -3.09
C ASP A 542 -30.09 2.14 -4.23
N TYR A 543 -28.96 1.44 -3.99
CA TYR A 543 -28.01 1.04 -5.04
C TYR A 543 -28.58 0.02 -6.03
N GLU A 544 -29.70 -0.63 -5.70
CA GLU A 544 -30.36 -1.63 -6.54
C GLU A 544 -29.43 -2.72 -7.08
N ALA A 545 -28.42 -3.09 -6.32
CA ALA A 545 -27.42 -4.05 -6.73
C ALA A 545 -28.05 -5.42 -7.05
N VAL A 546 -27.62 -6.01 -8.18
CA VAL A 546 -28.04 -7.35 -8.60
C VAL A 546 -26.90 -8.32 -8.36
N PHE A 547 -27.20 -9.50 -7.81
CA PHE A 547 -26.17 -10.52 -7.62
C PHE A 547 -25.64 -11.01 -8.99
N PRO A 548 -24.30 -10.98 -9.19
CA PRO A 548 -23.69 -11.33 -10.48
C PRO A 548 -24.09 -12.73 -10.95
N GLY A 549 -24.34 -12.87 -12.24
CA GLY A 549 -24.78 -14.12 -12.85
C GLY A 549 -26.25 -14.49 -12.61
N THR A 550 -27.02 -13.63 -11.93
CA THR A 550 -28.46 -13.83 -11.66
C THR A 550 -29.28 -12.59 -12.07
N LYS A 551 -30.60 -12.67 -11.89
CA LYS A 551 -31.51 -11.51 -11.96
C LYS A 551 -31.92 -11.03 -10.56
N LEU A 552 -31.36 -11.58 -9.50
CA LEU A 552 -31.79 -11.34 -8.13
C LEU A 552 -31.24 -9.99 -7.63
N LYS A 553 -32.13 -9.05 -7.38
CA LYS A 553 -31.85 -7.77 -6.73
C LYS A 553 -31.64 -8.00 -5.23
N LEU A 554 -30.58 -7.45 -4.68
CA LEU A 554 -30.29 -7.53 -3.25
C LEU A 554 -31.24 -6.65 -2.44
N VAL A 555 -31.77 -7.21 -1.36
CA VAL A 555 -32.52 -6.48 -0.32
C VAL A 555 -31.87 -6.77 1.03
N LEU A 556 -31.19 -5.78 1.57
CA LEU A 556 -30.42 -5.88 2.82
C LEU A 556 -31.29 -5.47 4.00
N LYS A 557 -31.33 -6.29 5.03
CA LYS A 557 -32.11 -6.08 6.27
C LYS A 557 -31.30 -6.51 7.49
N THR A 558 -31.62 -5.96 8.65
CA THR A 558 -31.13 -6.44 9.93
C THR A 558 -32.20 -7.29 10.62
N ALA A 559 -31.80 -8.20 11.50
CA ALA A 559 -32.72 -8.85 12.41
C ALA A 559 -33.34 -7.78 13.31
N THR A 560 -34.68 -7.75 13.38
CA THR A 560 -35.39 -6.81 14.24
C THR A 560 -35.01 -7.10 15.69
N VAL A 561 -34.36 -6.15 16.36
CA VAL A 561 -34.21 -6.22 17.81
C VAL A 561 -35.61 -5.99 18.39
N THR A 562 -36.26 -7.05 18.81
CA THR A 562 -37.47 -6.92 19.62
C THR A 562 -37.02 -6.22 20.93
N PRO A 563 -37.51 -5.01 21.25
CA PRO A 563 -37.21 -4.42 22.54
C PRO A 563 -37.62 -5.42 23.61
N ALA A 564 -36.74 -5.68 24.56
CA ALA A 564 -37.11 -6.49 25.72
C ALA A 564 -38.38 -5.86 26.29
N ARG A 565 -39.48 -6.62 26.32
CA ARG A 565 -40.67 -6.21 27.06
C ARG A 565 -40.20 -5.95 28.48
N ASP A 566 -40.37 -4.71 28.92
CA ASP A 566 -40.31 -4.38 30.32
C ASP A 566 -41.19 -5.43 31.05
N GLN A 567 -40.54 -6.32 31.76
CA GLN A 567 -41.23 -7.14 32.71
C GLN A 567 -41.64 -6.18 33.84
N GLU A 568 -42.89 -5.71 33.77
CA GLU A 568 -43.55 -5.12 34.93
C GLU A 568 -43.45 -6.10 36.08
N VAL A 569 -42.76 -5.67 37.13
CA VAL A 569 -42.82 -6.25 38.46
C VAL A 569 -43.70 -5.39 39.32
#